data_7a1d27eb73ab64ad29c28f6c1b4f6d36
#
_entry.id   7a1d27eb73ab64ad29c28f6c1b4f6d36
#
_cell.length_a   1.000
_cell.length_b   1.000
_cell.length_c   1.000
_cell.angle_alpha   90.00
_cell.angle_beta   90.00
_cell.angle_gamma   90.00
#
_symmetry.space_group_name_H-M   'P 1'
#
loop_
_entity.id
_entity.type
_entity.pdbx_description
1 polymer ?
#
loop_
_entity_poly.entity_id
_entity_poly.type
_entity_poly.pdbx_seq_one_letter_code
_entity_poly.pdbx_strand_id
1 'polypeptide(L)'
;MRFHVNRRAGFTLVELAIAVVILVLLMMLAVPSMSGMLADRRLRKSLDGFNAIVREAQERSVAERRPYLIVWYEGKIGLRPEGRAKGETAEPAMRMKLGPNESFKISFPAALIDDVPPQWIFWPSGNCEPATVKYQGRDGSWTANYSALTARSETVSYVAK
;
A
#
# COMPACT_ATOMS: atom_id res chain seq x y z
N MET A 1 -73.60 -11.62 -1.86
CA MET A 1 -72.18 -11.87 -2.11
C MET A 1 -71.66 -10.81 -3.05
N ARG A 2 -70.86 -9.82 -2.56
CA ARG A 2 -70.26 -8.77 -3.40
C ARG A 2 -68.81 -9.13 -3.68
N PHE A 3 -68.48 -9.47 -4.93
CA PHE A 3 -67.12 -9.69 -5.38
C PHE A 3 -66.39 -8.33 -5.53
N HIS A 4 -65.40 -8.12 -4.69
CA HIS A 4 -64.47 -6.99 -4.88
C HIS A 4 -63.53 -7.36 -6.06
N VAL A 5 -63.75 -6.68 -7.18
CA VAL A 5 -62.80 -6.72 -8.32
C VAL A 5 -61.60 -5.88 -7.95
N ASN A 6 -60.49 -6.56 -7.66
CA ASN A 6 -59.19 -5.95 -7.40
C ASN A 6 -58.67 -5.39 -8.71
N ARG A 7 -58.80 -4.06 -8.92
CA ARG A 7 -58.22 -3.35 -10.08
C ARG A 7 -56.70 -3.46 -9.96
N ARG A 8 -56.08 -4.27 -10.76
CA ARG A 8 -54.63 -4.27 -10.95
C ARG A 8 -54.30 -2.94 -11.64
N ALA A 9 -53.72 -2.01 -10.90
CA ALA A 9 -53.12 -0.77 -11.48
C ALA A 9 -51.91 -1.21 -12.33
N GLY A 10 -52.01 -1.05 -13.63
CA GLY A 10 -50.90 -1.23 -14.55
C GLY A 10 -49.98 0.00 -14.49
N PHE A 11 -48.67 -0.22 -14.56
CA PHE A 11 -47.71 0.87 -14.69
C PHE A 11 -47.92 1.64 -15.97
N THR A 12 -47.88 2.98 -15.88
CA THR A 12 -47.97 3.85 -17.06
C THR A 12 -46.63 3.92 -17.77
N LEU A 13 -46.62 4.05 -19.10
CA LEU A 13 -45.43 4.18 -19.92
C LEU A 13 -44.57 5.39 -19.46
N VAL A 14 -45.19 6.45 -18.98
CA VAL A 14 -44.53 7.63 -18.45
C VAL A 14 -43.83 7.34 -17.12
N GLU A 15 -44.43 6.55 -16.23
CA GLU A 15 -43.82 6.16 -14.95
C GLU A 15 -42.58 5.29 -15.15
N LEU A 16 -42.61 4.38 -16.12
CA LEU A 16 -41.45 3.56 -16.50
C LEU A 16 -40.35 4.42 -17.10
N ALA A 17 -40.68 5.39 -17.96
CA ALA A 17 -39.72 6.33 -18.52
C ALA A 17 -39.02 7.18 -17.44
N ILE A 18 -39.78 7.69 -16.48
CA ILE A 18 -39.22 8.47 -15.36
C ILE A 18 -38.36 7.59 -14.47
N ALA A 19 -38.76 6.36 -14.18
CA ALA A 19 -37.98 5.41 -13.39
C ALA A 19 -36.62 5.11 -14.04
N VAL A 20 -36.59 4.92 -15.35
CA VAL A 20 -35.34 4.69 -16.11
C VAL A 20 -34.44 5.93 -16.07
N VAL A 21 -34.98 7.12 -16.25
CA VAL A 21 -34.20 8.38 -16.16
C VAL A 21 -33.58 8.54 -14.78
N ILE A 22 -34.35 8.33 -13.73
CA ILE A 22 -33.84 8.39 -12.34
C ILE A 22 -32.74 7.34 -12.12
N LEU A 23 -32.91 6.12 -12.61
CA LEU A 23 -31.92 5.06 -12.49
C LEU A 23 -30.60 5.43 -13.17
N VAL A 24 -30.66 6.00 -14.38
CA VAL A 24 -29.48 6.46 -15.12
C VAL A 24 -28.77 7.59 -14.37
N LEU A 25 -29.52 8.55 -13.81
CA LEU A 25 -28.95 9.63 -13.00
C LEU A 25 -28.24 9.10 -11.75
N LEU A 26 -28.84 8.13 -11.05
CA LEU A 26 -28.23 7.49 -9.88
C LEU A 26 -26.97 6.72 -10.26
N MET A 27 -26.95 6.01 -11.39
CA MET A 27 -25.76 5.33 -11.88
C MET A 27 -24.62 6.32 -12.20
N MET A 28 -24.91 7.47 -12.82
CA MET A 28 -23.91 8.50 -13.09
C MET A 28 -23.26 9.08 -11.83
N LEU A 29 -23.99 9.15 -10.72
CA LEU A 29 -23.48 9.62 -9.43
C LEU A 29 -22.68 8.53 -8.68
N ALA A 30 -23.03 7.26 -8.86
CA ALA A 30 -22.40 6.14 -8.15
C ALA A 30 -21.00 5.77 -8.69
N VAL A 31 -20.79 5.86 -10.00
CA VAL A 31 -19.56 5.44 -10.67
C VAL A 31 -18.30 6.17 -10.20
N PRO A 32 -18.26 7.52 -10.10
CA PRO A 32 -17.04 8.23 -9.66
C PRO A 32 -16.67 7.94 -8.20
N SER A 33 -17.65 7.65 -7.33
CA SER A 33 -17.40 7.32 -5.92
C SER A 33 -16.68 5.97 -5.75
N MET A 34 -16.93 5.00 -6.61
CA MET A 34 -16.30 3.68 -6.54
C MET A 34 -14.82 3.70 -6.97
N SER A 35 -14.44 4.54 -7.92
CA SER A 35 -13.06 4.62 -8.40
C SER A 35 -12.11 5.18 -7.32
N GLY A 36 -12.53 6.20 -6.59
CA GLY A 36 -11.76 6.76 -5.47
C GLY A 36 -11.56 5.78 -4.32
N MET A 37 -12.59 5.00 -3.97
CA MET A 37 -12.47 3.97 -2.93
C MET A 37 -11.48 2.85 -3.33
N LEU A 38 -11.45 2.47 -4.60
CA LEU A 38 -10.51 1.46 -5.09
C LEU A 38 -9.08 1.99 -5.12
N ALA A 39 -8.88 3.25 -5.49
CA ALA A 39 -7.59 3.92 -5.46
C ALA A 39 -7.05 3.99 -4.01
N ASP A 40 -7.88 4.42 -3.06
CA ASP A 40 -7.53 4.47 -1.65
C ASP A 40 -7.12 3.09 -1.10
N ARG A 41 -7.91 2.04 -1.39
CA ARG A 41 -7.59 0.66 -0.96
C ARG A 41 -6.24 0.18 -1.51
N ARG A 42 -5.92 0.47 -2.78
CA ARG A 42 -4.64 0.09 -3.37
C ARG A 42 -3.49 0.85 -2.76
N LEU A 43 -3.68 2.14 -2.51
CA LEU A 43 -2.68 2.99 -1.88
C LEU A 43 -2.40 2.53 -0.44
N ARG A 44 -3.43 2.21 0.35
CA ARG A 44 -3.27 1.61 1.69
C ARG A 44 -2.54 0.28 1.62
N LYS A 45 -2.89 -0.58 0.67
CA LYS A 45 -2.22 -1.87 0.48
C LYS A 45 -0.72 -1.71 0.20
N SER A 46 -0.30 -0.67 -0.53
CA SER A 46 1.12 -0.38 -0.76
C SER A 46 1.84 0.02 0.52
N LEU A 47 1.22 0.85 1.36
CA LEU A 47 1.76 1.25 2.67
C LEU A 47 1.84 0.05 3.63
N ASP A 48 0.77 -0.72 3.74
CA ASP A 48 0.72 -1.91 4.61
C ASP A 48 1.72 -2.98 4.16
N GLY A 49 1.86 -3.18 2.85
CA GLY A 49 2.85 -4.08 2.26
C GLY A 49 4.28 -3.67 2.58
N PHE A 50 4.58 -2.38 2.49
CA PHE A 50 5.90 -1.87 2.86
C PHE A 50 6.14 -1.98 4.38
N ASN A 51 5.17 -1.62 5.21
CA ASN A 51 5.23 -1.78 6.67
C ASN A 51 5.43 -3.25 7.10
N ALA A 52 4.88 -4.20 6.34
CA ALA A 52 5.11 -5.63 6.59
C ALA A 52 6.57 -6.02 6.35
N ILE A 53 7.22 -5.50 5.31
CA ILE A 53 8.66 -5.73 5.06
C ILE A 53 9.51 -5.13 6.18
N VAL A 54 9.18 -3.93 6.64
CA VAL A 54 9.91 -3.25 7.72
C VAL A 54 9.79 -4.05 9.01
N ARG A 55 8.60 -4.51 9.35
CA ARG A 55 8.37 -5.33 10.54
C ARG A 55 9.13 -6.66 10.45
N GLU A 56 9.05 -7.35 9.32
CA GLU A 56 9.79 -8.61 9.09
C GLU A 56 11.30 -8.40 9.20
N ALA A 57 11.82 -7.27 8.71
CA ALA A 57 13.24 -6.92 8.84
C ALA A 57 13.66 -6.80 10.30
N GLN A 58 12.86 -6.09 11.10
CA GLN A 58 13.11 -5.91 12.52
C GLN A 58 12.99 -7.24 13.28
N GLU A 59 11.92 -7.99 13.07
CA GLU A 59 11.68 -9.27 13.73
C GLU A 59 12.81 -10.28 13.46
N ARG A 60 13.23 -10.41 12.18
CA ARG A 60 14.33 -11.31 11.82
C ARG A 60 15.68 -10.87 12.35
N SER A 61 15.96 -9.55 12.31
CA SER A 61 17.23 -9.05 12.84
C SER A 61 17.43 -9.41 14.32
N VAL A 62 16.35 -9.30 15.10
CA VAL A 62 16.37 -9.68 16.53
C VAL A 62 16.39 -11.19 16.73
N ALA A 63 15.53 -11.93 16.05
CA ALA A 63 15.40 -13.38 16.21
C ALA A 63 16.66 -14.14 15.78
N GLU A 64 17.25 -13.74 14.65
CA GLU A 64 18.44 -14.39 14.09
C GLU A 64 19.76 -13.77 14.59
N ARG A 65 19.68 -12.72 15.41
CA ARG A 65 20.83 -11.99 15.99
C ARG A 65 21.86 -11.55 14.95
N ARG A 66 21.39 -11.14 13.77
CA ARG A 66 22.23 -10.63 12.67
C ARG A 66 21.56 -9.48 11.97
N PRO A 67 22.30 -8.54 11.36
CA PRO A 67 21.72 -7.43 10.63
C PRO A 67 20.93 -7.90 9.40
N TYR A 68 19.82 -7.22 9.13
CA TYR A 68 19.03 -7.40 7.92
C TYR A 68 18.97 -6.08 7.14
N LEU A 69 18.92 -6.20 5.82
CA LEU A 69 18.89 -5.07 4.89
C LEU A 69 17.60 -5.10 4.07
N ILE A 70 16.93 -3.98 4.00
CA ILE A 70 15.97 -3.70 2.94
C ILE A 70 16.74 -3.04 1.81
N VAL A 71 16.71 -3.64 0.61
CA VAL A 71 17.48 -3.21 -0.56
C VAL A 71 16.53 -2.90 -1.70
N TRP A 72 16.77 -1.77 -2.36
CA TRP A 72 16.06 -1.35 -3.56
C TRP A 72 16.76 -1.90 -4.80
N TYR A 73 16.02 -2.68 -5.57
CA TYR A 73 16.43 -3.17 -6.88
C TYR A 73 15.55 -2.53 -7.96
N GLU A 74 15.96 -2.66 -9.20
CA GLU A 74 15.11 -2.26 -10.31
C GLU A 74 13.80 -3.05 -10.30
N GLY A 75 12.66 -2.34 -10.15
CA GLY A 75 11.32 -2.90 -10.13
C GLY A 75 10.94 -3.75 -8.92
N LYS A 76 11.74 -3.76 -7.84
CA LYS A 76 11.43 -4.52 -6.61
C LYS A 76 12.19 -4.02 -5.38
N ILE A 77 11.58 -4.26 -4.22
CA ILE A 77 12.23 -4.09 -2.92
C ILE A 77 12.40 -5.50 -2.32
N GLY A 78 13.56 -5.80 -1.76
CA GLY A 78 13.84 -7.09 -1.16
C GLY A 78 14.44 -6.99 0.22
N LEU A 79 14.11 -7.96 1.08
CA LEU A 79 14.69 -8.14 2.41
C LEU A 79 15.72 -9.26 2.35
N ARG A 80 16.95 -8.99 2.81
CA ARG A 80 18.01 -9.98 2.90
C ARG A 80 18.88 -9.78 4.15
N PRO A 81 19.55 -10.80 4.66
CA PRO A 81 20.60 -10.61 5.66
C PRO A 81 21.78 -9.83 5.06
N GLU A 82 22.51 -9.09 5.89
CA GLU A 82 23.74 -8.39 5.49
C GLU A 82 24.82 -9.38 5.06
N GLY A 83 25.08 -10.38 5.89
CA GLY A 83 26.00 -11.48 5.60
C GLY A 83 25.23 -12.77 5.31
N ARG A 84 25.70 -13.59 4.38
CA ARG A 84 25.13 -14.92 4.12
C ARG A 84 25.86 -15.99 4.91
N ALA A 85 25.10 -16.88 5.56
CA ALA A 85 25.66 -18.10 6.12
C ALA A 85 25.95 -19.10 5.01
N LYS A 86 26.92 -20.02 5.27
CA LYS A 86 27.29 -21.04 4.32
C LYS A 86 26.12 -21.98 4.05
N GLY A 87 25.63 -22.01 2.80
CA GLY A 87 24.46 -22.80 2.40
C GLY A 87 23.13 -22.01 2.31
N GLU A 88 23.13 -20.72 2.63
CA GLU A 88 21.95 -19.86 2.48
C GLU A 88 21.68 -19.51 1.02
N THR A 89 20.39 -19.58 0.62
CA THR A 89 19.98 -19.21 -0.73
C THR A 89 20.18 -17.70 -0.97
N ALA A 90 20.54 -17.37 -2.22
CA ALA A 90 20.71 -15.98 -2.63
C ALA A 90 19.38 -15.20 -2.73
N GLU A 91 18.26 -15.88 -2.55
CA GLU A 91 16.94 -15.28 -2.67
C GLU A 91 16.60 -14.40 -1.46
N PRO A 92 16.02 -13.20 -1.67
CA PRO A 92 15.52 -12.38 -0.58
C PRO A 92 14.45 -13.13 0.22
N ALA A 93 14.49 -12.99 1.55
CA ALA A 93 13.53 -13.61 2.46
C ALA A 93 12.09 -13.10 2.22
N MET A 94 11.96 -11.85 1.79
CA MET A 94 10.70 -11.22 1.39
C MET A 94 10.93 -10.30 0.21
N ARG A 95 9.92 -10.18 -0.67
CA ARG A 95 10.00 -9.33 -1.87
C ARG A 95 8.70 -8.56 -2.07
N MET A 96 8.82 -7.31 -2.43
CA MET A 96 7.74 -6.48 -2.93
C MET A 96 8.03 -6.10 -4.38
N LYS A 97 7.18 -6.51 -5.31
CA LYS A 97 7.28 -6.10 -6.71
C LYS A 97 6.66 -4.71 -6.88
N LEU A 98 7.29 -3.88 -7.67
CA LEU A 98 6.81 -2.56 -8.03
C LEU A 98 6.14 -2.62 -9.40
N GLY A 99 4.99 -1.98 -9.53
CA GLY A 99 4.35 -1.78 -10.81
C GLY A 99 5.13 -0.80 -11.70
N PRO A 100 4.83 -0.77 -13.01
CA PRO A 100 5.57 0.07 -13.97
C PRO A 100 5.51 1.57 -13.67
N ASN A 101 4.51 2.03 -12.93
CA ASN A 101 4.32 3.43 -12.54
C ASN A 101 4.45 3.64 -11.02
N GLU A 102 5.08 2.70 -10.32
CA GLU A 102 5.30 2.77 -8.89
C GLU A 102 6.77 3.05 -8.60
N SER A 103 7.02 3.97 -7.69
CA SER A 103 8.36 4.30 -7.22
C SER A 103 8.39 4.44 -5.71
N PHE A 104 9.47 3.95 -5.13
CA PHE A 104 9.81 4.18 -3.73
C PHE A 104 11.13 4.94 -3.67
N LYS A 105 11.15 6.02 -2.93
CA LYS A 105 12.38 6.75 -2.59
C LYS A 105 12.56 6.70 -1.09
N ILE A 106 13.78 6.39 -0.66
CA ILE A 106 14.16 6.45 0.75
C ILE A 106 15.18 7.57 0.91
N SER A 107 15.10 8.27 2.02
CA SER A 107 16.10 9.23 2.45
C SER A 107 16.42 8.99 3.93
N PHE A 108 17.69 9.10 4.26
CA PHE A 108 18.21 8.96 5.61
C PHE A 108 18.61 10.34 6.13
N PRO A 109 17.85 10.95 7.05
CA PRO A 109 18.14 12.31 7.53
C PRO A 109 19.51 12.46 8.21
N ALA A 110 20.05 11.36 8.71
CA ALA A 110 21.35 11.32 9.40
C ALA A 110 22.50 10.81 8.52
N ALA A 111 22.23 10.40 7.28
CA ALA A 111 23.30 9.90 6.40
C ALA A 111 24.16 11.03 5.86
N LEU A 112 25.47 10.81 5.92
CA LEU A 112 26.45 11.72 5.32
C LEU A 112 26.71 11.42 3.84
N ILE A 113 26.34 10.22 3.37
CA ILE A 113 26.55 9.72 2.00
C ILE A 113 25.32 8.92 1.60
N ASP A 114 24.80 9.18 0.40
CA ASP A 114 23.73 8.38 -0.19
C ASP A 114 24.33 7.18 -0.94
N ASP A 115 24.09 5.97 -0.43
CA ASP A 115 24.48 4.72 -1.09
C ASP A 115 23.59 4.42 -2.30
N VAL A 116 24.21 3.92 -3.39
CA VAL A 116 23.50 3.50 -4.60
C VAL A 116 23.84 2.04 -4.93
N PRO A 117 22.90 1.10 -4.89
CA PRO A 117 21.48 1.23 -4.52
C PRO A 117 21.29 1.47 -3.02
N PRO A 118 20.24 2.21 -2.64
CA PRO A 118 20.01 2.50 -1.23
C PRO A 118 19.75 1.22 -0.44
N GLN A 119 20.33 1.13 0.76
CA GLN A 119 20.21 0.00 1.67
C GLN A 119 19.79 0.53 3.04
N TRP A 120 18.77 -0.08 3.64
CA TRP A 120 18.28 0.30 4.96
C TRP A 120 18.54 -0.83 5.95
N ILE A 121 19.38 -0.55 6.94
CA ILE A 121 19.88 -1.55 7.90
C ILE A 121 19.00 -1.64 9.15
N PHE A 122 18.77 -2.88 9.59
CA PHE A 122 18.12 -3.26 10.85
C PHE A 122 19.08 -4.09 11.67
N TRP A 123 19.42 -3.60 12.86
CA TRP A 123 20.39 -4.26 13.73
C TRP A 123 19.74 -5.29 14.66
N PRO A 124 20.55 -6.26 15.19
CA PRO A 124 20.08 -7.27 16.16
C PRO A 124 19.50 -6.70 17.45
N SER A 125 19.82 -5.46 17.78
CA SER A 125 19.23 -4.71 18.91
C SER A 125 17.78 -4.27 18.68
N GLY A 126 17.22 -4.48 17.49
CA GLY A 126 15.86 -4.10 17.13
C GLY A 126 15.72 -2.65 16.64
N ASN A 127 16.80 -1.88 16.64
CA ASN A 127 16.83 -0.54 16.07
C ASN A 127 17.17 -0.57 14.57
N CYS A 128 16.88 0.53 13.90
CA CYS A 128 17.23 0.76 12.50
C CYS A 128 17.74 2.19 12.32
N GLU A 129 18.22 2.51 11.13
CA GLU A 129 18.50 3.88 10.74
C GLU A 129 17.17 4.66 10.58
N PRO A 130 17.05 5.89 11.11
CA PRO A 130 15.84 6.69 10.90
C PRO A 130 15.70 6.99 9.42
N ALA A 131 14.53 6.77 8.86
CA ALA A 131 14.32 6.90 7.43
C ALA A 131 13.00 7.59 7.10
N THR A 132 13.00 8.35 6.01
CA THR A 132 11.80 8.86 5.37
C THR A 132 11.60 8.12 4.06
N VAL A 133 10.45 7.45 3.92
CA VAL A 133 10.09 6.72 2.71
C VAL A 133 8.95 7.44 2.01
N LYS A 134 9.13 7.70 0.72
CA LYS A 134 8.14 8.29 -0.14
C LYS A 134 7.76 7.31 -1.24
N TYR A 135 6.48 6.98 -1.31
CA TYR A 135 5.87 6.20 -2.39
C TYR A 135 5.12 7.12 -3.33
N GLN A 136 5.21 6.82 -4.61
CA GLN A 136 4.42 7.45 -5.65
C GLN A 136 3.94 6.37 -6.62
N GLY A 137 2.64 6.31 -6.85
CA GLY A 137 1.99 5.38 -7.76
C GLY A 137 0.86 6.02 -8.55
N ARG A 138 0.19 5.22 -9.36
CA ARG A 138 -0.95 5.65 -10.18
C ARG A 138 -2.11 6.15 -9.31
N ASP A 139 -2.38 5.46 -8.22
CA ASP A 139 -3.55 5.69 -7.36
C ASP A 139 -3.30 6.77 -6.30
N GLY A 140 -2.08 7.35 -6.25
CA GLY A 140 -1.73 8.39 -5.31
C GLY A 140 -0.30 8.30 -4.79
N SER A 141 -0.05 8.96 -3.66
CA SER A 141 1.25 8.97 -3.00
C SER A 141 1.11 8.99 -1.48
N TRP A 142 2.12 8.46 -0.80
CA TRP A 142 2.27 8.60 0.64
C TRP A 142 3.72 8.85 1.02
N THR A 143 3.91 9.49 2.17
CA THR A 143 5.21 9.70 2.80
C THR A 143 5.11 9.30 4.25
N ALA A 144 6.06 8.49 4.72
CA ALA A 144 6.11 8.04 6.10
C ALA A 144 7.53 8.16 6.66
N ASN A 145 7.62 8.62 7.91
CA ASN A 145 8.84 8.63 8.70
C ASN A 145 8.89 7.36 9.55
N TYR A 146 10.07 6.76 9.64
CA TYR A 146 10.31 5.57 10.45
C TYR A 146 11.23 5.87 11.62
N SER A 147 10.77 5.52 12.81
CA SER A 147 11.52 5.72 14.06
C SER A 147 12.70 4.76 14.12
N ALA A 148 13.86 5.27 14.48
CA ALA A 148 15.08 4.49 14.67
C ALA A 148 14.95 3.38 15.70
N LEU A 149 14.20 3.61 16.78
CA LEU A 149 14.09 2.70 17.92
C LEU A 149 13.04 1.61 17.74
N THR A 150 11.93 1.94 17.07
CA THR A 150 10.77 1.04 17.00
C THR A 150 10.46 0.56 15.59
N ALA A 151 11.14 1.11 14.57
CA ALA A 151 10.84 0.92 13.15
C ALA A 151 9.36 1.16 12.77
N ARG A 152 8.60 1.84 13.65
CA ARG A 152 7.19 2.18 13.38
C ARG A 152 7.10 3.38 12.46
N SER A 153 6.17 3.29 11.54
CA SER A 153 5.86 4.38 10.61
C SER A 153 4.94 5.41 11.24
N GLU A 154 5.27 6.67 11.01
CA GLU A 154 4.37 7.82 11.16
C GLU A 154 4.09 8.38 9.78
N THR A 155 2.83 8.34 9.35
CA THR A 155 2.43 8.85 8.03
C THR A 155 2.38 10.37 8.07
N VAL A 156 3.26 11.02 7.30
CA VAL A 156 3.36 12.49 7.20
C VAL A 156 2.41 13.03 6.15
N SER A 157 2.22 12.30 5.05
CA SER A 157 1.38 12.70 3.93
C SER A 157 0.73 11.47 3.30
N TYR A 158 -0.54 11.58 2.95
CA TYR A 158 -1.30 10.55 2.27
C TYR A 158 -2.31 11.21 1.32
N VAL A 159 -2.15 10.99 0.02
CA VAL A 159 -2.97 11.60 -1.03
C VAL A 159 -3.41 10.52 -2.00
N ALA A 160 -4.67 10.12 -1.93
CA ALA A 160 -5.33 9.27 -2.94
C ALA A 160 -5.83 10.13 -4.12
N LYS A 161 -5.81 9.58 -5.34
CA LYS A 161 -6.29 10.24 -6.57
C LYS A 161 -7.62 9.69 -7.02
#